data_92d7331b7d949c85279e9ed5a1171e29
#
_entry.id   92d7331b7d949c85279e9ed5a1171e29
#
_cell.length_a   1.000
_cell.length_b   1.000
_cell.length_c   1.000
_cell.angle_alpha   90.00
_cell.angle_beta   90.00
_cell.angle_gamma   90.00
#
_symmetry.space_group_name_H-M   'P 1'
#
loop_
_entity.id
_entity.type
_entity.pdbx_description
1 polymer ?
#
loop_
_entity_poly.entity_id
_entity_poly.type
_entity_poly.pdbx_seq_one_letter_code
_entity_poly.pdbx_strand_id
1 'polypeptide(L)'
;MRMSAVREAIADAARQVVMPAGTPKLTCTGYVPDAIVAPHFFPAEYSIDFDKTMGRGLDEAEITCRVLVGRADDRAAQAILDGLLDGSGPSSLKAAIEAARGAPGEYALGGLAHDLRLTRMQGYRWYEHQGIQYVGAELIIRVIGQGDTGP
;
A
#
# COMPACT_ATOMS: atom_id res chain seq x y z
N MET A 1 1.51 -16.04 -7.59
CA MET A 1 2.01 -14.65 -7.34
C MET A 1 3.21 -14.67 -6.41
N ARG A 2 4.18 -13.90 -6.73
CA ARG A 2 5.38 -13.76 -5.87
C ARG A 2 5.15 -12.60 -4.90
N MET A 3 4.71 -12.90 -3.71
CA MET A 3 4.29 -11.88 -2.74
C MET A 3 5.39 -10.89 -2.35
N SER A 4 6.63 -11.33 -2.23
CA SER A 4 7.73 -10.40 -1.93
C SER A 4 7.91 -9.37 -3.05
N ALA A 5 7.84 -9.81 -4.30
CA ALA A 5 7.92 -8.92 -5.45
C ALA A 5 6.69 -8.00 -5.56
N VAL A 6 5.51 -8.53 -5.27
CA VAL A 6 4.26 -7.74 -5.27
C VAL A 6 4.34 -6.63 -4.21
N ARG A 7 4.79 -6.94 -3.01
CA ARG A 7 4.93 -5.95 -1.95
C ARG A 7 5.93 -4.86 -2.32
N GLU A 8 7.07 -5.23 -2.90
CA GLU A 8 8.05 -4.24 -3.36
C GLU A 8 7.48 -3.36 -4.48
N ALA A 9 6.75 -3.93 -5.42
CA ALA A 9 6.15 -3.17 -6.50
C ALA A 9 5.08 -2.19 -5.98
N ILE A 10 4.32 -2.58 -4.97
CA ILE A 10 3.36 -1.68 -4.33
C ILE A 10 4.09 -0.52 -3.63
N ALA A 11 5.19 -0.81 -2.94
CA ALA A 11 6.01 0.23 -2.32
C ALA A 11 6.58 1.19 -3.38
N ASP A 12 7.05 0.67 -4.50
CA ASP A 12 7.55 1.48 -5.61
C ASP A 12 6.44 2.39 -6.18
N ALA A 13 5.22 1.89 -6.31
CA ALA A 13 4.09 2.68 -6.74
C ALA A 13 3.78 3.81 -5.74
N ALA A 14 3.78 3.50 -4.45
CA ALA A 14 3.54 4.48 -3.39
C ALA A 14 4.61 5.58 -3.36
N ARG A 15 5.84 5.28 -3.73
CA ARG A 15 6.92 6.28 -3.80
C ARG A 15 6.67 7.38 -4.82
N GLN A 16 5.74 7.19 -5.74
CA GLN A 16 5.40 8.21 -6.75
C GLN A 16 4.55 9.35 -6.19
N VAL A 17 4.09 9.23 -4.96
CA VAL A 17 3.35 10.31 -4.27
C VAL A 17 4.24 11.56 -4.18
N VAL A 18 3.66 12.71 -4.51
CA VAL A 18 4.32 14.00 -4.39
C VAL A 18 3.77 14.71 -3.16
N MET A 19 4.61 14.87 -2.15
CA MET A 19 4.23 15.54 -0.92
C MET A 19 4.18 17.04 -1.10
N PRO A 20 3.32 17.77 -0.33
CA PRO A 20 3.28 19.22 -0.38
C PRO A 20 4.63 19.85 -0.03
N ALA A 21 4.87 21.06 -0.54
CA ALA A 21 6.11 21.80 -0.25
C ALA A 21 6.29 21.98 1.26
N GLY A 22 7.53 21.79 1.74
CA GLY A 22 7.85 21.89 3.16
C GLY A 22 7.56 20.62 3.97
N THR A 23 7.01 19.59 3.32
CA THR A 23 6.72 18.31 3.96
C THR A 23 7.80 17.30 3.62
N PRO A 24 8.25 16.46 4.58
CA PRO A 24 9.21 15.40 4.26
C PRO A 24 8.64 14.43 3.24
N LYS A 25 9.51 13.82 2.44
CA LYS A 25 9.11 12.82 1.46
C LYS A 25 8.53 11.58 2.15
N LEU A 26 7.54 10.97 1.52
CA LEU A 26 7.04 9.68 1.95
C LEU A 26 8.11 8.62 1.68
N THR A 27 8.53 7.91 2.73
CA THR A 27 9.40 6.77 2.59
C THR A 27 8.56 5.50 2.48
N CYS A 28 9.00 4.56 1.67
CA CYS A 28 8.25 3.34 1.42
C CYS A 28 9.18 2.13 1.46
N THR A 29 8.72 1.06 2.09
CA THR A 29 9.42 -0.23 2.06
C THR A 29 8.42 -1.32 1.70
N GLY A 30 8.89 -2.39 1.09
CA GLY A 30 8.09 -3.57 0.77
C GLY A 30 7.98 -4.57 1.92
N TYR A 31 8.47 -4.21 3.08
CA TYR A 31 8.51 -5.03 4.29
C TYR A 31 8.23 -4.16 5.52
N VAL A 32 7.92 -4.81 6.63
CA VAL A 32 7.73 -4.12 7.91
C VAL A 32 9.09 -3.68 8.43
N PRO A 33 9.36 -2.37 8.52
CA PRO A 33 10.67 -1.90 8.95
C PRO A 33 10.84 -2.01 10.47
N ASP A 34 12.09 -2.09 10.92
CA ASP A 34 12.41 -2.06 12.35
C ASP A 34 12.12 -0.69 12.94
N ALA A 35 12.48 0.37 12.22
CA ALA A 35 12.27 1.75 12.65
C ALA A 35 11.54 2.53 11.56
N ILE A 36 10.70 3.47 11.99
CA ILE A 36 9.92 4.31 11.09
C ILE A 36 10.60 5.66 10.92
N VAL A 37 10.84 6.04 9.67
CA VAL A 37 11.20 7.42 9.29
C VAL A 37 9.93 8.03 8.71
N ALA A 38 9.12 8.64 9.55
CA ALA A 38 7.82 9.17 9.18
C ALA A 38 7.94 10.38 8.23
N PRO A 39 7.06 10.55 7.26
CA PRO A 39 5.96 9.64 6.91
C PRO A 39 6.45 8.38 6.20
N HIS A 40 5.89 7.24 6.55
CA HIS A 40 6.33 5.95 6.02
C HIS A 40 5.16 5.05 5.66
N PHE A 41 5.26 4.39 4.50
CA PHE A 41 4.29 3.44 3.97
C PHE A 41 4.93 2.05 3.88
N PHE A 42 4.22 1.04 4.35
CA PHE A 42 4.70 -0.34 4.25
C PHE A 42 3.52 -1.32 4.24
N PRO A 43 3.65 -2.48 3.56
CA PRO A 43 2.68 -3.57 3.70
C PRO A 43 2.88 -4.25 5.06
N ALA A 44 1.83 -4.23 5.89
CA ALA A 44 1.90 -4.76 7.25
C ALA A 44 1.60 -6.26 7.32
N GLU A 45 0.57 -6.69 6.60
CA GLU A 45 0.14 -8.09 6.61
C GLU A 45 -0.65 -8.39 5.33
N TYR A 46 -0.83 -9.67 5.03
CA TYR A 46 -1.67 -10.06 3.90
C TYR A 46 -2.28 -11.44 4.16
N SER A 47 -3.37 -11.71 3.45
CA SER A 47 -3.97 -13.02 3.34
C SER A 47 -4.14 -13.38 1.87
N ILE A 48 -4.14 -14.65 1.55
CA ILE A 48 -4.31 -15.13 0.18
C ILE A 48 -5.41 -16.17 0.16
N ASP A 49 -6.38 -15.98 -0.75
CA ASP A 49 -7.36 -16.99 -1.10
C ASP A 49 -6.89 -17.68 -2.38
N PHE A 50 -6.60 -18.95 -2.28
CA PHE A 50 -6.12 -19.72 -3.42
C PHE A 50 -7.28 -20.21 -4.26
N ASP A 51 -7.07 -20.25 -5.59
CA ASP A 51 -8.05 -20.76 -6.57
C ASP A 51 -9.44 -20.10 -6.42
N LYS A 52 -9.44 -18.79 -6.25
CA LYS A 52 -10.64 -18.00 -5.95
C LYS A 52 -11.73 -18.12 -7.01
N THR A 53 -11.37 -18.40 -8.25
CA THR A 53 -12.32 -18.38 -9.38
C THR A 53 -12.82 -19.76 -9.75
N MET A 54 -12.79 -20.74 -8.88
CA MET A 54 -13.21 -22.12 -9.18
C MET A 54 -12.44 -22.76 -10.35
N GLY A 55 -11.71 -21.97 -11.11
CA GLY A 55 -10.77 -22.41 -12.12
C GLY A 55 -9.36 -22.45 -11.55
N ARG A 56 -8.51 -23.21 -12.17
CA ARG A 56 -7.13 -23.28 -11.73
C ARG A 56 -6.40 -21.97 -12.00
N GLY A 57 -5.65 -21.52 -11.03
CA GLY A 57 -4.54 -20.61 -11.26
C GLY A 57 -4.75 -19.15 -10.90
N LEU A 58 -5.94 -18.73 -10.42
CA LEU A 58 -6.10 -17.36 -9.96
C LEU A 58 -6.23 -17.30 -8.44
N ASP A 59 -5.29 -16.59 -7.83
CA ASP A 59 -5.27 -16.32 -6.41
C ASP A 59 -5.64 -14.86 -6.17
N GLU A 60 -6.29 -14.60 -5.04
CA GLU A 60 -6.60 -13.25 -4.60
C GLU A 60 -5.89 -12.97 -3.30
N ALA A 61 -5.05 -11.96 -3.28
CA ALA A 61 -4.39 -11.49 -2.07
C ALA A 61 -5.07 -10.21 -1.59
N GLU A 62 -5.29 -10.13 -0.29
CA GLU A 62 -5.70 -8.90 0.36
C GLU A 62 -4.53 -8.43 1.21
N ILE A 63 -3.97 -7.29 0.83
CA ILE A 63 -2.78 -6.72 1.49
C ILE A 63 -3.21 -5.53 2.30
N THR A 64 -2.93 -5.57 3.59
CA THR A 64 -3.15 -4.45 4.50
C THR A 64 -1.85 -3.67 4.60
N CYS A 65 -1.83 -2.49 4.00
CA CYS A 65 -0.71 -1.57 4.10
C CYS A 65 -0.98 -0.53 5.17
N ARG A 66 0.07 -0.07 5.84
CA ARG A 66 -0.01 1.03 6.80
C ARG A 66 0.78 2.22 6.32
N VAL A 67 0.25 3.40 6.61
CA VAL A 67 0.99 4.64 6.50
C VAL A 67 1.02 5.31 7.87
N LEU A 68 2.22 5.58 8.36
CA LEU A 68 2.47 6.23 9.64
C LEU A 68 3.10 7.58 9.36
N VAL A 69 2.47 8.67 9.79
CA VAL A 69 2.81 9.99 9.26
C VAL A 69 3.63 10.83 10.22
N GLY A 70 3.37 10.70 11.50
CA GLY A 70 4.08 11.46 12.50
C GLY A 70 3.57 11.08 13.88
N ARG A 71 4.08 11.73 14.90
CA ARG A 71 3.66 11.43 16.26
C ARG A 71 2.18 11.74 16.46
N ALA A 72 1.54 10.96 17.30
CA ALA A 72 0.11 10.99 17.51
C ALA A 72 -0.45 12.35 17.95
N ASP A 73 0.36 13.17 18.62
CA ASP A 73 -0.01 14.48 19.14
C ASP A 73 0.22 15.63 18.14
N ASP A 74 0.66 15.34 16.93
CA ASP A 74 1.00 16.35 15.93
C ASP A 74 -0.18 16.62 14.98
N ARG A 75 -0.74 17.83 15.05
CA ARG A 75 -1.81 18.27 14.14
C ARG A 75 -1.37 18.32 12.66
N ALA A 76 -0.14 18.72 12.43
CA ALA A 76 0.40 18.78 11.08
C ALA A 76 0.47 17.38 10.46
N ALA A 77 0.78 16.37 11.26
CA ALA A 77 0.78 14.99 10.82
C ALA A 77 -0.60 14.53 10.38
N GLN A 78 -1.66 14.94 11.08
CA GLN A 78 -3.03 14.59 10.70
C GLN A 78 -3.41 15.19 9.36
N ALA A 79 -3.04 16.45 9.10
CA ALA A 79 -3.31 17.10 7.82
C ALA A 79 -2.55 16.40 6.67
N ILE A 80 -1.31 15.99 6.91
CA ILE A 80 -0.52 15.22 5.94
C ILE A 80 -1.20 13.88 5.65
N LEU A 81 -1.65 13.19 6.69
CA LEU A 81 -2.33 11.91 6.53
C LEU A 81 -3.61 12.07 5.72
N ASP A 82 -4.42 13.09 5.99
CA ASP A 82 -5.65 13.35 5.23
C ASP A 82 -5.35 13.55 3.75
N GLY A 83 -4.27 14.26 3.42
CA GLY A 83 -3.85 14.43 2.03
C GLY A 83 -3.43 13.12 1.36
N LEU A 84 -2.72 12.25 2.08
CA LEU A 84 -2.32 10.93 1.58
C LEU A 84 -3.53 10.01 1.36
N LEU A 85 -4.56 10.17 2.16
CA LEU A 85 -5.78 9.36 2.08
C LEU A 85 -6.82 9.92 1.10
N ASP A 86 -6.57 11.08 0.51
CA ASP A 86 -7.46 11.66 -0.50
C ASP A 86 -7.57 10.73 -1.72
N GLY A 87 -8.73 10.69 -2.33
CA GLY A 87 -8.98 9.81 -3.47
C GLY A 87 -8.35 10.25 -4.77
N SER A 88 -7.83 11.46 -4.83
CA SER A 88 -7.21 12.02 -6.02
C SER A 88 -6.15 13.05 -5.67
N GLY A 89 -5.39 13.47 -6.67
CA GLY A 89 -4.35 14.48 -6.50
C GLY A 89 -2.96 13.89 -6.38
N PRO A 90 -1.92 14.75 -6.42
CA PRO A 90 -0.53 14.29 -6.46
C PRO A 90 -0.07 13.62 -5.15
N SER A 91 -0.70 13.94 -4.03
CA SER A 91 -0.39 13.33 -2.73
C SER A 91 -1.22 12.07 -2.43
N SER A 92 -2.13 11.68 -3.32
CA SER A 92 -3.02 10.55 -3.08
C SER A 92 -2.29 9.22 -3.23
N LEU A 93 -2.27 8.42 -2.17
CA LEU A 93 -1.76 7.04 -2.22
C LEU A 93 -2.61 6.18 -3.15
N LYS A 94 -3.93 6.37 -3.13
CA LYS A 94 -4.83 5.65 -4.02
C LYS A 94 -4.47 5.90 -5.49
N ALA A 95 -4.30 7.15 -5.88
CA ALA A 95 -3.96 7.51 -7.25
C ALA A 95 -2.59 6.95 -7.65
N ALA A 96 -1.59 7.04 -6.77
CA ALA A 96 -0.25 6.53 -7.04
C ALA A 96 -0.23 5.01 -7.19
N ILE A 97 -0.89 4.29 -6.31
CA ILE A 97 -0.92 2.82 -6.34
C ILE A 97 -1.75 2.33 -7.52
N GLU A 98 -2.90 2.93 -7.79
CA GLU A 98 -3.74 2.53 -8.91
C GLU A 98 -3.14 2.90 -10.27
N ALA A 99 -2.19 3.81 -10.33
CA ALA A 99 -1.41 4.06 -11.56
C ALA A 99 -0.59 2.82 -11.97
N ALA A 100 -0.26 1.96 -11.05
CA ALA A 100 0.44 0.69 -11.33
C ALA A 100 -0.50 -0.42 -11.81
N ARG A 101 -1.79 -0.14 -11.90
CA ARG A 101 -2.79 -1.10 -12.37
C ARG A 101 -2.66 -1.45 -13.85
N GLY A 102 -2.09 -0.55 -14.63
CA GLY A 102 -2.01 -0.72 -16.08
C GLY A 102 -3.30 -0.28 -16.78
N ALA A 103 -3.26 -0.23 -18.11
CA ALA A 103 -4.43 0.04 -18.93
C ALA A 103 -5.35 -1.19 -18.96
N PRO A 104 -6.64 -1.02 -19.31
CA PRO A 104 -7.54 -2.16 -19.47
C PRO A 104 -6.95 -3.21 -20.42
N GLY A 105 -6.92 -4.46 -19.99
CA GLY A 105 -6.32 -5.55 -20.74
C GLY A 105 -4.83 -5.77 -20.50
N GLU A 106 -4.19 -4.92 -19.76
CA GLU A 106 -2.78 -5.05 -19.37
C GLU A 106 -2.66 -5.62 -17.96
N TYR A 107 -1.50 -6.23 -17.67
CA TYR A 107 -1.20 -6.71 -16.32
C TYR A 107 -0.85 -5.54 -15.41
N ALA A 108 -1.12 -5.72 -14.14
CA ALA A 108 -0.76 -4.77 -13.10
C ALA A 108 0.65 -5.03 -12.57
N LEU A 109 1.22 -4.02 -11.94
CA LEU A 109 2.53 -4.10 -11.26
C LEU A 109 3.64 -4.62 -12.18
N GLY A 110 3.66 -4.14 -13.42
CA GLY A 110 4.70 -4.53 -14.37
C GLY A 110 4.67 -6.00 -14.76
N GLY A 111 3.54 -6.68 -14.66
CA GLY A 111 3.37 -8.08 -15.02
C GLY A 111 3.30 -9.03 -13.83
N LEU A 112 3.47 -8.55 -12.60
CA LEU A 112 3.44 -9.39 -11.41
C LEU A 112 2.04 -9.85 -11.02
N ALA A 113 1.01 -9.14 -11.46
CA ALA A 113 -0.37 -9.43 -11.13
C ALA A 113 -1.28 -9.18 -12.33
N HIS A 114 -2.46 -9.79 -12.32
CA HIS A 114 -3.48 -9.55 -13.35
C HIS A 114 -4.18 -8.22 -13.12
N ASP A 115 -4.50 -7.91 -11.88
CA ASP A 115 -5.17 -6.67 -11.51
C ASP A 115 -4.86 -6.31 -10.07
N LEU A 116 -5.07 -5.04 -9.77
CA LEU A 116 -4.85 -4.52 -8.43
C LEU A 116 -5.88 -3.41 -8.20
N ARG A 117 -6.36 -3.32 -6.97
CA ARG A 117 -7.33 -2.30 -6.61
C ARG A 117 -7.18 -1.94 -5.14
N LEU A 118 -7.13 -0.65 -4.85
CA LEU A 118 -7.23 -0.16 -3.49
C LEU A 118 -8.71 -0.07 -3.14
N THR A 119 -9.20 -0.96 -2.28
CA THR A 119 -10.63 -1.12 -2.05
C THR A 119 -11.17 -0.21 -0.97
N ARG A 120 -10.36 0.11 0.04
CA ARG A 120 -10.78 1.02 1.10
C ARG A 120 -9.60 1.45 1.95
N MET A 121 -9.83 2.52 2.69
CA MET A 121 -8.98 2.99 3.76
C MET A 121 -9.72 2.84 5.07
N GLN A 122 -9.02 2.43 6.12
CA GLN A 122 -9.62 2.19 7.42
C GLN A 122 -8.61 2.46 8.53
N GLY A 123 -9.07 2.36 9.79
CA GLY A 123 -8.16 2.37 10.92
C GLY A 123 -7.42 3.67 11.11
N TYR A 124 -8.06 4.81 10.81
CA TYR A 124 -7.51 6.13 11.11
C TYR A 124 -7.42 6.26 12.63
N ARG A 125 -6.23 6.00 13.16
CA ARG A 125 -5.99 5.95 14.61
C ARG A 125 -4.50 6.01 14.89
N TRP A 126 -4.15 5.88 16.15
CA TRP A 126 -2.77 5.77 16.59
C TRP A 126 -2.29 4.33 16.46
N TYR A 127 -1.06 4.19 16.01
CA TYR A 127 -0.38 2.90 15.89
C TYR A 127 0.92 2.98 16.68
N GLU A 128 1.20 1.92 17.44
CA GLU A 128 2.49 1.79 18.11
C GLU A 128 3.45 1.00 17.22
N HIS A 129 4.65 1.54 17.04
CA HIS A 129 5.72 0.86 16.34
C HIS A 129 7.02 1.10 17.09
N GLN A 130 7.61 0.01 17.62
CA GLN A 130 8.84 0.06 18.41
C GLN A 130 8.76 1.07 19.57
N GLY A 131 7.64 1.04 20.29
CA GLY A 131 7.42 1.87 21.47
C GLY A 131 7.03 3.33 21.21
N ILE A 132 6.90 3.72 19.95
CA ILE A 132 6.51 5.08 19.57
C ILE A 132 5.11 5.03 18.97
N GLN A 133 4.24 5.97 19.35
CA GLN A 133 2.91 6.09 18.80
C GLN A 133 2.88 7.06 17.63
N TYR A 134 2.32 6.61 16.51
CA TYR A 134 2.17 7.41 15.30
C TYR A 134 0.70 7.51 14.93
N VAL A 135 0.30 8.65 14.37
CA VAL A 135 -0.98 8.73 13.68
C VAL A 135 -0.84 8.09 12.31
N GLY A 136 -1.80 7.28 11.96
CA GLY A 136 -1.74 6.54 10.70
C GLY A 136 -3.08 5.97 10.29
N ALA A 137 -3.04 5.23 9.20
CA ALA A 137 -4.22 4.54 8.67
C ALA A 137 -3.77 3.29 7.93
N GLU A 138 -4.75 2.45 7.61
CA GLU A 138 -4.55 1.24 6.82
C GLU A 138 -5.21 1.37 5.47
N LEU A 139 -4.54 0.85 4.44
CA LEU A 139 -5.04 0.79 3.09
C LEU A 139 -5.19 -0.67 2.71
N ILE A 140 -6.37 -1.05 2.27
CA ILE A 140 -6.66 -2.43 1.86
C ILE A 140 -6.55 -2.51 0.36
N ILE A 141 -5.59 -3.30 -0.11
CA ILE A 141 -5.31 -3.48 -1.53
C ILE A 141 -5.61 -4.94 -1.89
N ARG A 142 -6.47 -5.13 -2.87
CA ARG A 142 -6.72 -6.44 -3.47
C ARG A 142 -5.87 -6.61 -4.71
N VAL A 143 -5.21 -7.75 -4.78
CA VAL A 143 -4.36 -8.12 -5.90
C VAL A 143 -4.81 -9.48 -6.38
N ILE A 144 -5.13 -9.58 -7.68
CA ILE A 144 -5.48 -10.84 -8.31
C ILE A 144 -4.32 -11.22 -9.21
N GLY A 145 -3.84 -12.43 -9.07
CA GLY A 145 -2.74 -12.90 -9.88
C GLY A 145 -2.78 -14.37 -10.10
N GLN A 146 -1.96 -14.83 -11.03
CA GLN A 146 -1.85 -16.23 -11.32
C GLN A 146 -1.15 -16.94 -10.16
N GLY A 147 -1.77 -18.01 -9.68
CA GLY A 147 -1.16 -18.86 -8.70
C GLY A 147 0.14 -19.46 -9.23
N ASP A 148 1.04 -19.76 -8.32
CA ASP A 148 2.30 -20.40 -8.70
C ASP A 148 1.99 -21.84 -9.10
N THR A 149 2.03 -22.11 -10.39
CA THR A 149 1.83 -23.44 -10.94
C THR A 149 3.14 -24.12 -11.26
N GLY A 150 4.25 -23.49 -10.91
CA GLY A 150 5.57 -24.05 -11.13
C GLY A 150 5.82 -25.31 -10.33
N PRO A 151 6.67 -26.15 -10.79
CA PRO A 151 7.11 -27.29 -10.01
C PRO A 151 7.86 -26.84 -8.76
#